data_3d1647f1537a614cd0653cd31491d7d6
#
_entry.id   3d1647f1537a614cd0653cd31491d7d6
#
_cell.length_a   1.000
_cell.length_b   1.000
_cell.length_c   1.000
_cell.angle_alpha   90.00
_cell.angle_beta   90.00
_cell.angle_gamma   90.00
#
_symmetry.space_group_name_H-M   'P 1'
#
loop_
_entity.id
_entity.type
_entity.pdbx_description
1 polymer ?
#
loop_
_entity_poly.entity_id
_entity_poly.type
_entity_poly.pdbx_seq_one_letter_code
_entity_poly.pdbx_strand_id
1 'polypeptide(L)'
;MAGFAALVSVFIYTSASAVATPAAPQPGPGGRFAVTVAQIAEPGGFLTALGTVSTLAGVILLALWAMCAASDYSTGVIRILVQAEPKRIRLLTGKMVALVVFTLLATVATTLIVVLVSHPLARLQGIETQAWKTDFFPHLLSAYVNFTVAAIVWGLIGLLLAVLTRSSALAIGIGAGWLLVVENLIGITAPDATPYLPGGTLNALISGGTSKLGWLPALGLTLLYGAVAVSISLVAFHRRDILS
;
A
#
# COMPACT_ATOMS: atom_id res chain seq x y z
N MET A 1 -9.43 -6.47 2.17
CA MET A 1 -8.74 -5.30 2.77
C MET A 1 -9.48 -4.75 3.99
N ALA A 2 -10.74 -4.36 3.87
CA ALA A 2 -11.48 -3.75 4.97
C ALA A 2 -11.54 -4.61 6.25
N GLY A 3 -11.85 -5.91 6.16
CA GLY A 3 -11.84 -6.82 7.31
C GLY A 3 -10.47 -6.99 7.95
N PHE A 4 -9.41 -7.00 7.13
CA PHE A 4 -8.03 -7.04 7.62
C PHE A 4 -7.66 -5.74 8.35
N ALA A 5 -8.07 -4.58 7.83
CA ALA A 5 -7.86 -3.30 8.51
C ALA A 5 -8.57 -3.23 9.87
N ALA A 6 -9.78 -3.80 9.98
CA ALA A 6 -10.48 -3.91 11.25
C ALA A 6 -9.71 -4.77 12.26
N LEU A 7 -9.22 -5.94 11.85
CA LEU A 7 -8.41 -6.82 12.71
C LEU A 7 -7.12 -6.14 13.18
N VAL A 8 -6.42 -5.45 12.28
CA VAL A 8 -5.19 -4.73 12.65
C VAL A 8 -5.51 -3.54 13.57
N SER A 9 -6.62 -2.84 13.36
CA SER A 9 -7.06 -1.80 14.29
C SER A 9 -7.28 -2.38 15.69
N VAL A 10 -8.01 -3.48 15.81
CA VAL A 10 -8.20 -4.18 17.10
C VAL A 10 -6.85 -4.54 17.72
N PHE A 11 -5.95 -5.13 16.95
CA PHE A 11 -4.62 -5.51 17.44
C PHE A 11 -3.82 -4.31 17.94
N ILE A 12 -3.76 -3.20 17.19
CA ILE A 12 -3.04 -1.99 17.58
C ILE A 12 -3.58 -1.42 18.90
N TYR A 13 -4.87 -1.25 19.00
CA TYR A 13 -5.49 -0.68 20.21
C TYR A 13 -5.36 -1.59 21.42
N THR A 14 -5.41 -2.91 21.25
CA THR A 14 -5.24 -3.87 22.35
C THR A 14 -3.78 -4.08 22.76
N SER A 15 -2.83 -3.88 21.85
CA SER A 15 -1.39 -4.04 22.10
C SER A 15 -0.67 -2.72 22.42
N ALA A 16 -1.35 -1.58 22.31
CA ALA A 16 -0.76 -0.29 22.62
C ALA A 16 -0.26 -0.25 24.08
N SER A 17 1.03 -0.01 24.25
CA SER A 17 1.66 0.00 25.55
C SER A 17 1.50 1.38 26.22
N ALA A 18 1.19 1.39 27.53
CA ALA A 18 1.14 2.61 28.33
C ALA A 18 2.56 3.22 28.58
N VAL A 19 3.62 2.54 28.13
CA VAL A 19 5.00 2.96 28.33
C VAL A 19 5.33 4.08 27.36
N ALA A 20 5.56 5.26 27.90
CA ALA A 20 5.88 6.49 27.15
C ALA A 20 7.28 6.52 26.53
N THR A 21 8.06 5.46 26.62
CA THR A 21 9.38 5.37 26.00
C THR A 21 9.22 4.78 24.62
N PRO A 22 9.51 5.54 23.53
CA PRO A 22 9.60 4.95 22.22
C PRO A 22 10.68 3.89 22.28
N ALA A 23 10.30 2.63 22.24
CA ALA A 23 11.27 1.57 22.00
C ALA A 23 12.01 1.95 20.71
N ALA A 24 13.35 1.95 20.76
CA ALA A 24 14.16 2.20 19.57
C ALA A 24 13.57 1.39 18.41
N PRO A 25 13.47 1.94 17.18
CA PRO A 25 12.87 1.25 16.06
C PRO A 25 13.52 -0.12 15.93
N GLN A 26 12.82 -1.16 16.32
CA GLN A 26 13.35 -2.51 16.19
C GLN A 26 13.29 -2.87 14.72
N PRO A 27 14.41 -3.24 14.09
CA PRO A 27 14.41 -3.72 12.73
C PRO A 27 13.66 -5.05 12.68
N GLY A 28 12.59 -5.09 11.90
CA GLY A 28 11.80 -6.30 11.71
C GLY A 28 10.29 -6.03 11.63
N PRO A 29 9.50 -7.01 11.20
CA PRO A 29 8.04 -6.86 11.05
C PRO A 29 7.32 -6.50 12.37
N GLY A 30 7.83 -6.95 13.51
CA GLY A 30 7.25 -6.69 14.84
C GLY A 30 7.40 -5.23 15.29
N GLY A 31 8.48 -4.54 14.94
CA GLY A 31 8.71 -3.14 15.33
C GLY A 31 7.75 -2.14 14.67
N ARG A 32 7.14 -2.54 13.56
CA ARG A 32 6.15 -1.71 12.83
C ARG A 32 4.78 -1.67 13.52
N PHE A 33 4.50 -2.57 14.44
CA PHE A 33 3.25 -2.66 15.18
C PHE A 33 3.34 -2.05 16.58
N ALA A 34 4.51 -1.62 17.01
CA ALA A 34 4.70 -0.99 18.32
C ALA A 34 4.18 0.46 18.27
N VAL A 35 2.94 0.66 18.70
CA VAL A 35 2.30 1.97 18.81
C VAL A 35 2.11 2.30 20.29
N THR A 36 2.46 3.53 20.70
CA THR A 36 2.24 3.99 22.06
C THR A 36 0.86 4.63 22.22
N VAL A 37 0.32 4.57 23.44
CA VAL A 37 -0.95 5.26 23.77
C VAL A 37 -0.86 6.75 23.47
N ALA A 38 0.30 7.39 23.72
CA ALA A 38 0.55 8.79 23.42
C ALA A 38 0.38 9.12 21.92
N GLN A 39 0.90 8.27 21.03
CA GLN A 39 0.73 8.45 19.58
C GLN A 39 -0.72 8.31 19.12
N ILE A 40 -1.47 7.41 19.77
CA ILE A 40 -2.92 7.27 19.47
C ILE A 40 -3.71 8.48 19.97
N ALA A 41 -3.31 9.09 21.08
CA ALA A 41 -4.01 10.26 21.65
C ALA A 41 -3.75 11.57 20.85
N GLU A 42 -2.75 11.61 19.95
CA GLU A 42 -2.44 12.78 19.14
C GLU A 42 -3.53 13.10 18.10
N PRO A 43 -3.58 14.35 17.57
CA PRO A 43 -4.41 14.68 16.42
C PRO A 43 -4.12 13.74 15.25
N GLY A 44 -5.14 13.10 14.68
CA GLY A 44 -4.94 12.08 13.63
C GLY A 44 -4.63 10.67 14.12
N GLY A 45 -4.49 10.44 15.44
CA GLY A 45 -4.19 9.12 16.02
C GLY A 45 -5.21 8.03 15.67
N PHE A 46 -6.45 8.41 15.33
CA PHE A 46 -7.48 7.49 14.82
C PHE A 46 -7.10 6.84 13.45
N LEU A 47 -6.11 7.37 12.77
CA LEU A 47 -5.61 6.88 11.48
C LEU A 47 -4.32 6.06 11.61
N THR A 48 -3.79 5.88 12.81
CA THR A 48 -2.54 5.14 13.07
C THR A 48 -2.59 3.73 12.48
N ALA A 49 -3.77 3.10 12.52
CA ALA A 49 -3.97 1.79 11.92
C ALA A 49 -3.73 1.77 10.40
N LEU A 50 -4.01 2.85 9.66
CA LEU A 50 -3.73 2.93 8.23
C LEU A 50 -2.22 2.84 7.93
N GLY A 51 -1.40 3.55 8.71
CA GLY A 51 0.06 3.48 8.57
C GLY A 51 0.60 2.07 8.81
N THR A 52 0.11 1.42 9.87
CA THR A 52 0.53 0.06 10.24
C THR A 52 0.07 -1.00 9.22
N VAL A 53 -1.17 -0.87 8.71
CA VAL A 53 -1.73 -1.76 7.68
C VAL A 53 -1.01 -1.60 6.34
N SER A 54 -0.38 -0.47 6.08
CA SER A 54 0.10 -0.04 4.77
C SER A 54 0.97 -1.07 4.04
N THR A 55 1.92 -1.68 4.74
CA THR A 55 2.85 -2.66 4.15
C THR A 55 2.11 -3.92 3.71
N LEU A 56 1.24 -4.47 4.58
CA LEU A 56 0.48 -5.68 4.25
C LEU A 56 -0.62 -5.39 3.24
N ALA A 57 -1.27 -4.25 3.33
CA ALA A 57 -2.20 -3.78 2.32
C ALA A 57 -1.52 -3.63 0.95
N GLY A 58 -0.27 -3.16 0.94
CA GLY A 58 0.56 -3.10 -0.26
C GLY A 58 0.77 -4.46 -0.90
N VAL A 59 1.15 -5.47 -0.12
CA VAL A 59 1.29 -6.86 -0.62
C VAL A 59 -0.04 -7.39 -1.17
N ILE A 60 -1.16 -7.16 -0.47
CA ILE A 60 -2.48 -7.61 -0.91
C ILE A 60 -2.87 -6.95 -2.24
N LEU A 61 -2.66 -5.65 -2.38
CA LEU A 61 -2.97 -4.92 -3.61
C LEU A 61 -2.08 -5.31 -4.76
N LEU A 62 -0.77 -5.45 -4.52
CA LEU A 62 0.17 -5.97 -5.48
C LEU A 62 -0.28 -7.34 -5.99
N ALA A 63 -0.63 -8.25 -5.08
CA ALA A 63 -1.10 -9.59 -5.42
C ALA A 63 -2.42 -9.55 -6.22
N LEU A 64 -3.37 -8.72 -5.80
CA LEU A 64 -4.67 -8.60 -6.47
C LEU A 64 -4.52 -8.08 -7.90
N TRP A 65 -3.73 -7.01 -8.09
CA TRP A 65 -3.48 -6.47 -9.42
C TRP A 65 -2.69 -7.47 -10.29
N ALA A 66 -1.70 -8.16 -9.69
CA ALA A 66 -0.95 -9.19 -10.40
C ALA A 66 -1.83 -10.37 -10.83
N MET A 67 -2.73 -10.85 -9.95
CA MET A 67 -3.68 -11.90 -10.30
C MET A 67 -4.62 -11.45 -11.42
N CYS A 68 -5.21 -10.26 -11.30
CA CYS A 68 -6.09 -9.72 -12.34
C CYS A 68 -5.36 -9.53 -13.68
N ALA A 69 -4.10 -9.10 -13.68
CA ALA A 69 -3.33 -8.91 -14.89
C ALA A 69 -2.90 -10.25 -15.53
N ALA A 70 -2.49 -11.22 -14.71
CA ALA A 70 -1.98 -12.49 -15.18
C ALA A 70 -3.08 -13.49 -15.55
N SER A 71 -4.30 -13.35 -15.02
CA SER A 71 -5.41 -14.26 -15.31
C SER A 71 -5.74 -14.37 -16.80
N ASP A 72 -5.63 -13.29 -17.55
CA ASP A 72 -5.90 -13.27 -18.99
C ASP A 72 -4.92 -14.16 -19.77
N TYR A 73 -3.66 -14.24 -19.28
CA TYR A 73 -2.66 -15.11 -19.88
C TYR A 73 -2.92 -16.59 -19.56
N SER A 74 -3.25 -16.88 -18.31
CA SER A 74 -3.45 -18.28 -17.86
C SER A 74 -4.74 -18.92 -18.39
N THR A 75 -5.80 -18.13 -18.60
CA THR A 75 -7.07 -18.58 -19.15
C THR A 75 -7.14 -18.54 -20.68
N GLY A 76 -6.12 -17.99 -21.34
CA GLY A 76 -6.10 -17.82 -22.80
C GLY A 76 -7.08 -16.73 -23.32
N VAL A 77 -7.83 -16.08 -22.44
CA VAL A 77 -8.79 -15.00 -22.79
C VAL A 77 -8.09 -13.85 -23.50
N ILE A 78 -6.80 -13.65 -23.25
CA ILE A 78 -6.02 -12.59 -23.92
C ILE A 78 -6.07 -12.70 -25.45
N ARG A 79 -6.12 -13.92 -26.01
CA ARG A 79 -6.22 -14.14 -27.45
C ARG A 79 -7.53 -13.63 -28.01
N ILE A 80 -8.64 -13.88 -27.31
CA ILE A 80 -9.97 -13.43 -27.69
C ILE A 80 -10.06 -11.91 -27.56
N LEU A 81 -9.53 -11.32 -26.48
CA LEU A 81 -9.53 -9.88 -26.28
C LEU A 81 -8.73 -9.14 -27.37
N VAL A 82 -7.57 -9.65 -27.77
CA VAL A 82 -6.76 -9.05 -28.84
C VAL A 82 -7.43 -9.17 -30.22
N GLN A 83 -8.24 -10.21 -30.45
CA GLN A 83 -9.04 -10.34 -31.67
C GLN A 83 -10.20 -9.33 -31.70
N ALA A 84 -10.85 -9.09 -30.54
CA ALA A 84 -11.95 -8.15 -30.41
C ALA A 84 -11.49 -6.68 -30.46
N GLU A 85 -10.33 -6.36 -29.86
CA GLU A 85 -9.77 -5.01 -29.83
C GLU A 85 -8.27 -5.08 -30.23
N PRO A 86 -7.95 -4.78 -31.51
CA PRO A 86 -6.59 -4.88 -32.02
C PRO A 86 -5.63 -3.85 -31.41
N LYS A 87 -6.16 -2.79 -30.79
CA LYS A 87 -5.34 -1.77 -30.10
C LYS A 87 -4.96 -2.26 -28.70
N ARG A 88 -3.90 -3.06 -28.62
CA ARG A 88 -3.37 -3.68 -27.38
C ARG A 88 -3.23 -2.71 -26.21
N ILE A 89 -2.77 -1.47 -26.47
CA ILE A 89 -2.63 -0.43 -25.45
C ILE A 89 -3.98 -0.11 -24.79
N ARG A 90 -5.06 -0.07 -25.59
CA ARG A 90 -6.42 0.23 -25.09
C ARG A 90 -6.94 -0.86 -24.15
N LEU A 91 -6.60 -2.13 -24.40
CA LEU A 91 -6.92 -3.23 -23.49
C LEU A 91 -6.24 -3.07 -22.13
N LEU A 92 -4.92 -2.82 -22.14
CA LEU A 92 -4.16 -2.67 -20.90
C LEU A 92 -4.60 -1.41 -20.12
N THR A 93 -4.77 -0.28 -20.80
CA THR A 93 -5.23 0.96 -20.15
C THR A 93 -6.65 0.82 -19.58
N GLY A 94 -7.56 0.18 -20.31
CA GLY A 94 -8.90 -0.12 -19.80
C GLY A 94 -8.86 -0.96 -18.51
N LYS A 95 -8.02 -1.97 -18.48
CA LYS A 95 -7.80 -2.80 -17.29
C LYS A 95 -7.20 -2.00 -16.13
N MET A 96 -6.20 -1.16 -16.41
CA MET A 96 -5.61 -0.28 -15.40
C MET A 96 -6.66 0.66 -14.80
N VAL A 97 -7.49 1.29 -15.62
CA VAL A 97 -8.57 2.18 -15.15
C VAL A 97 -9.54 1.43 -14.25
N ALA A 98 -9.98 0.22 -14.65
CA ALA A 98 -10.87 -0.59 -13.83
C ALA A 98 -10.24 -0.95 -12.46
N LEU A 99 -8.95 -1.31 -12.45
CA LEU A 99 -8.22 -1.62 -11.22
C LEU A 99 -8.01 -0.38 -10.33
N VAL A 100 -7.78 0.79 -10.93
CA VAL A 100 -7.71 2.06 -10.18
C VAL A 100 -9.05 2.37 -9.53
N VAL A 101 -10.16 2.28 -10.26
CA VAL A 101 -11.51 2.50 -9.70
C VAL A 101 -11.79 1.52 -8.57
N PHE A 102 -11.48 0.24 -8.75
CA PHE A 102 -11.59 -0.75 -7.69
C PHE A 102 -10.77 -0.38 -6.46
N THR A 103 -9.52 0.06 -6.65
CA THR A 103 -8.63 0.46 -5.55
C THR A 103 -9.17 1.69 -4.82
N LEU A 104 -9.70 2.69 -5.54
CA LEU A 104 -10.36 3.85 -4.95
C LEU A 104 -11.51 3.44 -4.03
N LEU A 105 -12.39 2.56 -4.49
CA LEU A 105 -13.51 2.07 -3.68
C LEU A 105 -13.02 1.26 -2.47
N ALA A 106 -12.01 0.42 -2.67
CA ALA A 106 -11.45 -0.40 -1.59
C ALA A 106 -10.76 0.45 -0.52
N THR A 107 -10.06 1.52 -0.90
CA THR A 107 -9.40 2.44 0.05
C THR A 107 -10.41 3.29 0.81
N VAL A 108 -11.49 3.75 0.16
CA VAL A 108 -12.62 4.41 0.86
C VAL A 108 -13.19 3.48 1.92
N ALA A 109 -13.55 2.24 1.55
CA ALA A 109 -14.11 1.28 2.49
C ALA A 109 -13.15 0.97 3.64
N THR A 110 -11.86 0.83 3.35
CA THR A 110 -10.81 0.57 4.36
C THR A 110 -10.70 1.74 5.34
N THR A 111 -10.62 2.98 4.84
CA THR A 111 -10.53 4.19 5.66
C THR A 111 -11.77 4.37 6.54
N LEU A 112 -12.96 4.18 5.98
CA LEU A 112 -14.20 4.26 6.75
C LEU A 112 -14.24 3.24 7.89
N ILE A 113 -13.83 2.00 7.65
CA ILE A 113 -13.79 0.96 8.69
C ILE A 113 -12.78 1.32 9.77
N VAL A 114 -11.58 1.79 9.41
CA VAL A 114 -10.59 2.23 10.39
C VAL A 114 -11.16 3.34 11.28
N VAL A 115 -11.76 4.37 10.70
CA VAL A 115 -12.38 5.47 11.46
C VAL A 115 -13.51 4.98 12.38
N LEU A 116 -14.41 4.13 11.88
CA LEU A 116 -15.53 3.60 12.65
C LEU A 116 -15.09 2.72 13.82
N VAL A 117 -14.02 1.94 13.63
CA VAL A 117 -13.52 0.99 14.64
C VAL A 117 -12.61 1.69 15.66
N SER A 118 -11.87 2.73 15.26
CA SER A 118 -10.93 3.44 16.13
C SER A 118 -11.60 4.09 17.34
N HIS A 119 -12.74 4.75 17.17
CA HIS A 119 -13.45 5.44 18.26
C HIS A 119 -13.91 4.51 19.41
N PRO A 120 -14.65 3.41 19.16
CA PRO A 120 -15.03 2.50 20.21
C PRO A 120 -13.84 1.82 20.88
N LEU A 121 -12.81 1.45 20.11
CA LEU A 121 -11.61 0.81 20.66
C LEU A 121 -10.81 1.76 21.58
N ALA A 122 -10.62 3.01 21.18
CA ALA A 122 -9.98 4.01 22.03
C ALA A 122 -10.71 4.20 23.37
N ARG A 123 -12.05 4.26 23.33
CA ARG A 123 -12.87 4.37 24.57
C ARG A 123 -12.71 3.15 25.47
N LEU A 124 -12.70 1.94 24.90
CA LEU A 124 -12.51 0.70 25.67
C LEU A 124 -11.14 0.64 26.38
N GLN A 125 -10.13 1.26 25.79
CA GLN A 125 -8.77 1.34 26.33
C GLN A 125 -8.53 2.59 27.21
N GLY A 126 -9.56 3.42 27.44
CA GLY A 126 -9.43 4.64 28.24
C GLY A 126 -8.54 5.71 27.60
N ILE A 127 -8.35 5.69 26.28
CA ILE A 127 -7.53 6.65 25.55
C ILE A 127 -8.34 7.93 25.32
N GLU A 128 -7.75 9.08 25.67
CA GLU A 128 -8.38 10.39 25.43
C GLU A 128 -8.45 10.71 23.94
N THR A 129 -9.65 10.94 23.43
CA THR A 129 -9.91 11.22 21.99
C THR A 129 -10.27 12.70 21.73
N GLN A 130 -10.08 13.58 22.71
CA GLN A 130 -10.40 15.02 22.55
C GLN A 130 -9.61 15.66 21.43
N ALA A 131 -8.32 15.32 21.32
CA ALA A 131 -7.42 15.83 20.29
C ALA A 131 -7.84 15.42 18.85
N TRP A 132 -8.59 14.34 18.68
CA TRP A 132 -9.06 13.86 17.37
C TRP A 132 -10.07 14.81 16.71
N LYS A 133 -10.70 15.70 17.47
CA LYS A 133 -11.62 16.72 16.92
C LYS A 133 -10.86 17.84 16.23
N THR A 134 -9.60 18.06 16.63
CA THR A 134 -8.77 19.10 16.04
C THR A 134 -8.36 18.67 14.65
N ASP A 135 -8.72 19.47 13.64
CA ASP A 135 -8.38 19.24 12.24
C ASP A 135 -8.75 17.84 11.70
N PHE A 136 -9.88 17.28 12.17
CA PHE A 136 -10.34 15.93 11.79
C PHE A 136 -10.38 15.73 10.27
N PHE A 137 -11.03 16.64 9.54
CA PHE A 137 -11.16 16.53 8.08
C PHE A 137 -9.85 16.67 7.32
N PRO A 138 -8.98 17.64 7.60
CA PRO A 138 -7.64 17.71 7.00
C PRO A 138 -6.82 16.44 7.23
N HIS A 139 -6.80 15.90 8.45
CA HIS A 139 -6.09 14.66 8.76
C HIS A 139 -6.68 13.46 8.01
N LEU A 140 -8.00 13.32 7.99
CA LEU A 140 -8.69 12.25 7.27
C LEU A 140 -8.40 12.32 5.76
N LEU A 141 -8.53 13.51 5.17
CA LEU A 141 -8.32 13.69 3.74
C LEU A 141 -6.87 13.40 3.33
N SER A 142 -5.90 13.94 4.08
CA SER A 142 -4.48 13.72 3.79
C SER A 142 -4.11 12.23 3.92
N ALA A 143 -4.54 11.57 4.97
CA ALA A 143 -4.27 10.14 5.15
C ALA A 143 -4.96 9.29 4.08
N TYR A 144 -6.21 9.59 3.71
CA TYR A 144 -6.90 8.90 2.63
C TYR A 144 -6.19 9.06 1.29
N VAL A 145 -5.80 10.29 0.93
CA VAL A 145 -5.09 10.56 -0.32
C VAL A 145 -3.73 9.84 -0.35
N ASN A 146 -2.94 9.98 0.70
CA ASN A 146 -1.63 9.33 0.81
C ASN A 146 -1.74 7.80 0.72
N PHE A 147 -2.69 7.21 1.46
CA PHE A 147 -2.93 5.76 1.43
C PHE A 147 -3.40 5.29 0.05
N THR A 148 -4.29 6.05 -0.61
CA THR A 148 -4.81 5.71 -1.93
C THR A 148 -3.74 5.80 -3.02
N VAL A 149 -2.91 6.84 -3.01
CA VAL A 149 -1.80 6.99 -3.96
C VAL A 149 -0.81 5.83 -3.80
N ALA A 150 -0.41 5.52 -2.56
CA ALA A 150 0.47 4.40 -2.29
C ALA A 150 -0.15 3.05 -2.71
N ALA A 151 -1.45 2.85 -2.44
CA ALA A 151 -2.21 1.68 -2.83
C ALA A 151 -2.23 1.44 -4.35
N ILE A 152 -2.45 2.50 -5.13
CA ILE A 152 -2.42 2.45 -6.59
C ILE A 152 -1.01 2.09 -7.08
N VAL A 153 0.03 2.70 -6.53
CA VAL A 153 1.42 2.43 -6.95
C VAL A 153 1.82 0.99 -6.63
N TRP A 154 1.42 0.44 -5.47
CA TRP A 154 1.60 -0.99 -5.19
C TRP A 154 0.90 -1.87 -6.23
N GLY A 155 -0.31 -1.53 -6.61
CA GLY A 155 -1.04 -2.20 -7.68
C GLY A 155 -0.30 -2.14 -9.02
N LEU A 156 0.20 -0.96 -9.40
CA LEU A 156 0.97 -0.76 -10.64
C LEU A 156 2.26 -1.58 -10.67
N ILE A 157 2.96 -1.71 -9.54
CA ILE A 157 4.12 -2.60 -9.41
C ILE A 157 3.69 -4.07 -9.61
N GLY A 158 2.58 -4.49 -9.02
CA GLY A 158 2.02 -5.83 -9.23
C GLY A 158 1.65 -6.11 -10.68
N LEU A 159 1.00 -5.15 -11.35
CA LEU A 159 0.69 -5.23 -12.78
C LEU A 159 1.96 -5.34 -13.63
N LEU A 160 2.98 -4.51 -13.35
CA LEU A 160 4.27 -4.58 -14.02
C LEU A 160 4.88 -5.98 -13.91
N LEU A 161 4.98 -6.50 -12.71
CA LEU A 161 5.54 -7.84 -12.46
C LEU A 161 4.74 -8.93 -13.19
N ALA A 162 3.40 -8.83 -13.20
CA ALA A 162 2.54 -9.77 -13.92
C ALA A 162 2.73 -9.71 -15.44
N VAL A 163 2.85 -8.51 -16.02
CA VAL A 163 3.13 -8.33 -17.44
C VAL A 163 4.51 -8.89 -17.80
N LEU A 164 5.51 -8.70 -16.94
CA LEU A 164 6.87 -9.19 -17.20
C LEU A 164 6.98 -10.71 -17.07
N THR A 165 6.37 -11.30 -16.05
CA THR A 165 6.48 -12.74 -15.74
C THR A 165 5.42 -13.61 -16.42
N ARG A 166 4.29 -13.02 -16.86
CA ARG A 166 3.09 -13.71 -17.38
C ARG A 166 2.53 -14.74 -16.40
N SER A 167 2.85 -14.62 -15.13
CA SER A 167 2.46 -15.55 -14.07
C SER A 167 2.11 -14.76 -12.81
N SER A 168 0.91 -14.99 -12.28
CA SER A 168 0.50 -14.38 -11.01
C SER A 168 1.36 -14.85 -9.84
N ALA A 169 1.69 -16.15 -9.81
CA ALA A 169 2.49 -16.74 -8.74
C ALA A 169 3.91 -16.12 -8.69
N LEU A 170 4.58 -15.99 -9.84
CA LEU A 170 5.90 -15.37 -9.91
C LEU A 170 5.85 -13.88 -9.58
N ALA A 171 4.85 -13.16 -10.10
CA ALA A 171 4.70 -11.74 -9.81
C ALA A 171 4.50 -11.48 -8.30
N ILE A 172 3.63 -12.25 -7.66
CA ILE A 172 3.38 -12.16 -6.22
C ILE A 172 4.62 -12.57 -5.43
N GLY A 173 5.27 -13.69 -5.80
CA GLY A 173 6.48 -14.17 -5.14
C GLY A 173 7.62 -13.15 -5.19
N ILE A 174 7.89 -12.55 -6.34
CA ILE A 174 8.92 -11.52 -6.51
C ILE A 174 8.55 -10.26 -5.71
N GLY A 175 7.32 -9.77 -5.83
CA GLY A 175 6.90 -8.55 -5.16
C GLY A 175 6.84 -8.68 -3.64
N ALA A 176 6.26 -9.76 -3.13
CA ALA A 176 6.22 -10.05 -1.69
C ALA A 176 7.63 -10.36 -1.14
N GLY A 177 8.43 -11.13 -1.86
CA GLY A 177 9.82 -11.44 -1.50
C GLY A 177 10.67 -10.16 -1.43
N TRP A 178 10.52 -9.25 -2.40
CA TRP A 178 11.17 -7.95 -2.33
C TRP A 178 10.78 -7.19 -1.05
N LEU A 179 9.49 -7.00 -0.82
CA LEU A 179 8.99 -6.17 0.27
C LEU A 179 9.27 -6.77 1.66
N LEU A 180 9.05 -8.08 1.80
CA LEU A 180 9.14 -8.74 3.11
C LEU A 180 10.55 -9.24 3.45
N VAL A 181 11.39 -9.51 2.45
CA VAL A 181 12.72 -10.07 2.68
C VAL A 181 13.80 -9.06 2.30
N VAL A 182 13.83 -8.61 1.04
CA VAL A 182 14.94 -7.80 0.52
C VAL A 182 14.99 -6.42 1.22
N GLU A 183 13.87 -5.72 1.32
CA GLU A 183 13.84 -4.41 1.98
C GLU A 183 14.13 -4.49 3.47
N ASN A 184 13.71 -5.56 4.16
CA ASN A 184 14.07 -5.76 5.55
C ASN A 184 15.56 -6.04 5.73
N LEU A 185 16.17 -6.84 4.84
CA LEU A 185 17.60 -7.10 4.87
C LEU A 185 18.42 -5.84 4.60
N ILE A 186 18.02 -5.04 3.61
CA ILE A 186 18.64 -3.72 3.34
C ILE A 186 18.46 -2.80 4.55
N GLY A 187 17.32 -2.84 5.23
CA GLY A 187 17.06 -2.06 6.43
C GLY A 187 18.03 -2.37 7.60
N ILE A 188 18.53 -3.59 7.66
CA ILE A 188 19.54 -3.99 8.66
C ILE A 188 20.95 -3.56 8.23
N THR A 189 21.28 -3.74 6.94
CA THR A 189 22.64 -3.52 6.42
C THR A 189 22.93 -2.08 5.99
N ALA A 190 21.91 -1.40 5.45
CA ALA A 190 21.99 -0.03 4.92
C ALA A 190 20.74 0.78 5.30
N PRO A 191 20.54 1.13 6.59
CA PRO A 191 19.31 1.78 7.07
C PRO A 191 19.05 3.14 6.44
N ASP A 192 20.05 3.81 5.90
CA ASP A 192 19.91 5.10 5.22
C ASP A 192 19.35 4.97 3.81
N ALA A 193 19.45 3.82 3.15
CA ALA A 193 18.88 3.55 1.85
C ALA A 193 17.39 3.17 1.93
N THR A 194 16.94 2.64 3.07
CA THR A 194 15.57 2.12 3.24
C THR A 194 14.45 3.12 2.89
N PRO A 195 14.52 4.42 3.25
CA PRO A 195 13.48 5.39 2.91
C PRO A 195 13.27 5.59 1.40
N TYR A 196 14.30 5.29 0.62
CA TYR A 196 14.29 5.45 -0.85
C TYR A 196 13.89 4.18 -1.61
N LEU A 197 13.70 3.07 -0.92
CA LEU A 197 13.17 1.83 -1.51
C LEU A 197 11.64 1.92 -1.68
N PRO A 198 11.04 1.18 -2.62
CA PRO A 198 9.60 1.26 -2.87
C PRO A 198 8.75 1.15 -1.59
N GLY A 199 8.97 0.15 -0.76
CA GLY A 199 8.21 -0.02 0.50
C GLY A 199 8.47 1.07 1.51
N GLY A 200 9.74 1.48 1.68
CA GLY A 200 10.13 2.58 2.57
C GLY A 200 9.52 3.91 2.14
N THR A 201 9.57 4.23 0.83
CA THR A 201 9.03 5.47 0.28
C THR A 201 7.51 5.54 0.41
N LEU A 202 6.80 4.45 0.05
CA LEU A 202 5.35 4.43 0.14
C LEU A 202 4.88 4.48 1.60
N ASN A 203 5.61 3.85 2.51
CA ASN A 203 5.34 3.95 3.95
C ASN A 203 5.58 5.39 4.47
N ALA A 204 6.67 6.05 4.04
CA ALA A 204 6.93 7.45 4.37
C ALA A 204 5.80 8.36 3.88
N LEU A 205 5.29 8.14 2.65
CA LEU A 205 4.15 8.90 2.12
C LEU A 205 2.89 8.73 3.00
N ILE A 206 2.54 7.48 3.35
CA ILE A 206 1.34 7.19 4.15
C ILE A 206 1.44 7.82 5.54
N SER A 207 2.63 7.81 6.13
CA SER A 207 2.90 8.42 7.44
C SER A 207 2.97 9.95 7.43
N GLY A 208 2.74 10.61 6.28
CA GLY A 208 2.85 12.07 6.17
C GLY A 208 4.29 12.58 6.12
N GLY A 209 5.26 11.71 5.86
CA GLY A 209 6.69 11.97 5.87
C GLY A 209 7.39 11.34 7.08
N THR A 210 8.70 11.23 6.98
CA THR A 210 9.60 10.76 8.05
C THR A 210 10.73 11.74 8.25
N SER A 211 11.50 11.59 9.34
CA SER A 211 12.69 12.44 9.60
C SER A 211 13.75 12.36 8.49
N LYS A 212 13.82 11.21 7.77
CA LYS A 212 14.78 10.99 6.67
C LYS A 212 14.20 11.34 5.29
N LEU A 213 12.89 11.23 5.11
CA LEU A 213 12.21 11.49 3.84
C LEU A 213 10.92 12.26 4.11
N GLY A 214 10.94 13.58 3.85
CA GLY A 214 9.77 14.44 4.00
C GLY A 214 8.63 14.04 3.07
N TRP A 215 7.42 14.54 3.35
CA TRP A 215 6.21 14.19 2.60
C TRP A 215 6.32 14.49 1.09
N LEU A 216 6.82 15.68 0.71
CA LEU A 216 6.89 16.08 -0.70
C LEU A 216 7.89 15.22 -1.52
N PRO A 217 9.14 14.96 -1.05
CA PRO A 217 10.03 14.00 -1.69
C PRO A 217 9.46 12.59 -1.76
N ALA A 218 8.76 12.11 -0.70
CA ALA A 218 8.11 10.80 -0.70
C ALA A 218 7.01 10.71 -1.77
N LEU A 219 6.19 11.74 -1.92
CA LEU A 219 5.17 11.81 -2.97
C LEU A 219 5.81 11.80 -4.36
N GLY A 220 6.84 12.63 -4.60
CA GLY A 220 7.55 12.68 -5.87
C GLY A 220 8.14 11.33 -6.27
N LEU A 221 8.79 10.65 -5.32
CA LEU A 221 9.40 9.34 -5.56
C LEU A 221 8.33 8.24 -5.79
N THR A 222 7.23 8.29 -5.05
CA THR A 222 6.09 7.38 -5.24
C THR A 222 5.50 7.52 -6.64
N LEU A 223 5.28 8.76 -7.10
CA LEU A 223 4.77 9.01 -8.45
C LEU A 223 5.77 8.56 -9.52
N LEU A 224 7.06 8.72 -9.27
CA LEU A 224 8.12 8.22 -10.16
C LEU A 224 8.06 6.70 -10.30
N TYR A 225 7.95 5.95 -9.19
CA TYR A 225 7.78 4.50 -9.24
C TYR A 225 6.54 4.09 -10.02
N GLY A 226 5.41 4.78 -9.80
CA GLY A 226 4.18 4.55 -10.56
C GLY A 226 4.36 4.81 -12.05
N ALA A 227 4.97 5.93 -12.43
CA ALA A 227 5.22 6.30 -13.81
C ALA A 227 6.15 5.30 -14.52
N VAL A 228 7.22 4.87 -13.85
CA VAL A 228 8.14 3.83 -14.36
C VAL A 228 7.41 2.51 -14.55
N ALA A 229 6.61 2.09 -13.56
CA ALA A 229 5.84 0.85 -13.64
C ALA A 229 4.86 0.86 -14.82
N VAL A 230 4.12 1.94 -15.01
CA VAL A 230 3.20 2.12 -16.15
C VAL A 230 3.95 2.11 -17.47
N SER A 231 5.01 2.89 -17.59
CA SER A 231 5.78 3.03 -18.84
C SER A 231 6.35 1.69 -19.29
N ILE A 232 7.00 0.96 -18.37
CA ILE A 232 7.57 -0.36 -18.69
C ILE A 232 6.46 -1.36 -19.02
N SER A 233 5.33 -1.35 -18.29
CA SER A 233 4.20 -2.24 -18.58
C SER A 233 3.64 -2.02 -19.96
N LEU A 234 3.44 -0.76 -20.38
CA LEU A 234 2.94 -0.42 -21.71
C LEU A 234 3.90 -0.83 -22.81
N VAL A 235 5.20 -0.55 -22.66
CA VAL A 235 6.23 -0.94 -23.63
C VAL A 235 6.36 -2.46 -23.71
N ALA A 236 6.41 -3.15 -22.60
CA ALA A 236 6.50 -4.60 -22.56
C ALA A 236 5.29 -5.28 -23.19
N PHE A 237 4.07 -4.75 -22.93
CA PHE A 237 2.86 -5.29 -23.52
C PHE A 237 2.76 -5.02 -25.02
N HIS A 238 3.23 -3.86 -25.47
CA HIS A 238 3.21 -3.50 -26.90
C HIS A 238 4.20 -4.32 -27.73
N ARG A 239 5.43 -4.52 -27.20
CA ARG A 239 6.51 -5.18 -27.95
C ARG A 239 6.44 -6.71 -27.98
N ARG A 240 5.64 -7.32 -27.09
CA ARG A 240 5.59 -8.79 -26.98
C ARG A 240 4.57 -9.38 -27.96
N ASP A 241 5.01 -10.36 -28.71
CA ASP A 241 4.11 -11.21 -29.49
C ASP A 241 3.29 -12.11 -28.56
N ILE A 242 1.95 -11.94 -28.61
CA ILE A 242 1.00 -12.68 -27.77
C ILE A 242 0.52 -13.96 -28.50
N LEU A 243 0.88 -14.07 -29.81
CA LEU A 243 0.42 -15.16 -30.68
C LEU A 243 1.40 -16.32 -30.83
N SER A 244 2.59 -16.21 -30.27
CA SER A 244 3.60 -17.29 -30.23
C SER A 244 3.47 -18.14 -28.95
#